data_73b8093e8c3d9fea91b4503cc08b66e6
#
_entry.id   73b8093e8c3d9fea91b4503cc08b66e6
#
_cell.length_a   1.000
_cell.length_b   1.000
_cell.length_c   1.000
_cell.angle_alpha   90.00
_cell.angle_beta   90.00
_cell.angle_gamma   90.00
#
_symmetry.space_group_name_H-M   'P 1'
#
loop_
_entity.id
_entity.type
_entity.pdbx_description
1 polymer ?
#
loop_
_entity_poly.entity_id
_entity_poly.type
_entity_poly.pdbx_seq_one_letter_code
_entity_poly.pdbx_strand_id
1 'polypeptide(L)'
;VLLKDTAKVNAYLSIPQIRQLFPSDMKFAWHFQPDGEDQQFIRLHALKSTRNNQPAMDGKYVTDARVGTDPYTGEFNVSMNMNSEGAKKWANVTRENVNQAIAIVLDGLVYSAPNVSEEIKGGSSSISGDFSQAEADDLANILKSGKMPARARIESSEVIGPSLGAKSVQDGLNSFLIAFVVVLSYMLFYYSRRAGLVADIALLANMFFLIGVLASLQAVLTLPGIAGIVLTIGMSVDA
;
A
#
# COMPACT_ATOMS: atom_id res chain seq x y z
N VAL A 1 10.57 -2.58 -24.63
CA VAL A 1 10.03 -3.96 -24.79
C VAL A 1 8.53 -3.92 -24.58
N LEU A 2 7.77 -4.72 -25.34
CA LEU A 2 6.34 -4.86 -25.06
C LEU A 2 6.12 -5.55 -23.70
N LEU A 3 5.17 -5.07 -22.92
CA LEU A 3 4.87 -5.59 -21.59
C LEU A 3 4.59 -7.11 -21.59
N LYS A 4 3.88 -7.59 -22.61
CA LYS A 4 3.56 -9.02 -22.81
C LYS A 4 4.79 -9.91 -23.07
N ASP A 5 5.90 -9.32 -23.53
CA ASP A 5 7.12 -10.07 -23.89
C ASP A 5 8.17 -10.05 -22.78
N THR A 6 7.90 -9.42 -21.63
CA THR A 6 8.84 -9.34 -20.48
C THR A 6 9.26 -10.72 -19.99
N ALA A 7 8.34 -11.67 -19.92
CA ALA A 7 8.63 -13.05 -19.54
C ALA A 7 9.61 -13.74 -20.51
N LYS A 8 9.45 -13.51 -21.82
CA LYS A 8 10.38 -14.07 -22.85
C LYS A 8 11.78 -13.45 -22.70
N VAL A 9 11.84 -12.12 -22.51
CA VAL A 9 13.12 -11.43 -22.33
C VAL A 9 13.83 -11.93 -21.07
N ASN A 10 13.11 -12.10 -19.96
CA ASN A 10 13.67 -12.67 -18.74
C ASN A 10 14.20 -14.10 -18.95
N ALA A 11 13.45 -14.93 -19.70
CA ALA A 11 13.88 -16.27 -20.05
C ALA A 11 15.19 -16.26 -20.88
N TYR A 12 15.31 -15.36 -21.86
CA TYR A 12 16.55 -15.22 -22.65
C TYR A 12 17.71 -14.73 -21.78
N LEU A 13 17.53 -13.72 -20.95
CA LEU A 13 18.56 -13.17 -20.07
C LEU A 13 19.03 -14.16 -18.98
N SER A 14 18.20 -15.16 -18.66
CA SER A 14 18.54 -16.22 -17.71
C SER A 14 19.37 -17.35 -18.30
N ILE A 15 19.49 -17.44 -19.64
CA ILE A 15 20.28 -18.45 -20.32
C ILE A 15 21.78 -18.24 -20.02
N PRO A 16 22.51 -19.24 -19.50
CA PRO A 16 23.92 -19.08 -19.10
C PRO A 16 24.82 -18.58 -20.23
N GLN A 17 24.62 -19.03 -21.47
CA GLN A 17 25.41 -18.63 -22.64
C GLN A 17 25.21 -17.12 -22.95
N ILE A 18 23.96 -16.62 -22.83
CA ILE A 18 23.67 -15.21 -23.03
C ILE A 18 24.22 -14.38 -21.87
N ARG A 19 24.08 -14.88 -20.62
CA ARG A 19 24.57 -14.19 -19.44
C ARG A 19 26.10 -13.97 -19.48
N GLN A 20 26.86 -14.89 -20.05
CA GLN A 20 28.31 -14.78 -20.22
C GLN A 20 28.74 -13.69 -21.21
N LEU A 21 27.87 -13.23 -22.10
CA LEU A 21 28.15 -12.14 -23.03
C LEU A 21 28.17 -10.76 -22.35
N PHE A 22 27.62 -10.65 -21.14
CA PHE A 22 27.56 -9.40 -20.38
C PHE A 22 28.60 -9.40 -19.25
N PRO A 23 29.09 -8.21 -18.86
CA PRO A 23 29.94 -8.07 -17.70
C PRO A 23 29.32 -8.68 -16.43
N SER A 24 30.14 -9.25 -15.56
CA SER A 24 29.66 -9.91 -14.34
C SER A 24 29.01 -8.94 -13.34
N ASP A 25 29.37 -7.66 -13.41
CA ASP A 25 28.81 -6.56 -12.59
C ASP A 25 27.56 -5.93 -13.19
N MET A 26 27.09 -6.41 -14.34
CA MET A 26 25.86 -5.93 -14.98
C MET A 26 24.64 -6.67 -14.45
N LYS A 27 23.60 -5.91 -14.08
CA LYS A 27 22.26 -6.39 -13.74
C LYS A 27 21.22 -5.77 -14.65
N PHE A 28 20.19 -6.53 -14.94
CA PHE A 28 19.02 -6.03 -15.65
C PHE A 28 17.88 -5.81 -14.67
N ALA A 29 17.20 -4.68 -14.77
CA ALA A 29 16.03 -4.35 -13.97
C ALA A 29 14.98 -3.64 -14.83
N TRP A 30 13.73 -3.99 -14.63
CA TRP A 30 12.61 -3.37 -15.31
C TRP A 30 12.27 -2.03 -14.66
N HIS A 31 11.78 -1.10 -15.47
CA HIS A 31 11.18 0.13 -14.95
C HIS A 31 9.89 -0.21 -14.19
N PHE A 32 9.58 0.58 -13.16
CA PHE A 32 8.41 0.36 -12.30
C PHE A 32 7.09 0.52 -13.07
N GLN A 33 7.01 1.50 -13.97
CA GLN A 33 5.81 1.78 -14.75
C GLN A 33 6.05 1.55 -16.24
N PRO A 34 5.03 1.10 -16.99
CA PRO A 34 5.06 1.09 -18.44
C PRO A 34 5.13 2.52 -19.00
N ASP A 35 5.79 2.68 -20.15
CA ASP A 35 5.91 3.94 -20.88
C ASP A 35 4.79 4.12 -21.91
N GLY A 36 4.43 5.39 -22.18
CA GLY A 36 3.51 5.81 -23.24
C GLY A 36 2.04 5.84 -22.81
N GLU A 37 1.24 6.54 -23.57
CA GLU A 37 -0.21 6.70 -23.33
C GLU A 37 -0.95 5.35 -23.32
N ASP A 38 -0.49 4.39 -24.12
CA ASP A 38 -1.08 3.05 -24.23
C ASP A 38 -0.55 2.06 -23.18
N GLN A 39 0.44 2.43 -22.37
CA GLN A 39 1.07 1.58 -21.34
C GLN A 39 1.50 0.18 -21.85
N GLN A 40 1.85 0.08 -23.13
CA GLN A 40 2.20 -1.19 -23.77
C GLN A 40 3.70 -1.52 -23.70
N PHE A 41 4.54 -0.51 -23.45
CA PHE A 41 5.99 -0.66 -23.46
C PHE A 41 6.54 -0.49 -22.05
N ILE A 42 7.56 -1.27 -21.73
CA ILE A 42 8.32 -1.14 -20.48
C ILE A 42 9.82 -1.08 -20.79
N ARG A 43 10.52 -0.20 -20.07
CA ARG A 43 11.97 -0.05 -20.20
C ARG A 43 12.71 -1.13 -19.42
N LEU A 44 13.75 -1.69 -20.05
CA LEU A 44 14.72 -2.55 -19.38
C LEU A 44 16.01 -1.74 -19.18
N HIS A 45 16.43 -1.61 -17.95
CA HIS A 45 17.65 -0.91 -17.57
C HIS A 45 18.80 -1.91 -17.38
N ALA A 46 19.96 -1.57 -17.92
CA ALA A 46 21.22 -2.26 -17.64
C ALA A 46 21.93 -1.47 -16.52
N LEU A 47 22.02 -2.05 -15.35
CA LEU A 47 22.59 -1.43 -14.16
C LEU A 47 23.98 -1.99 -13.89
N LYS A 48 24.94 -1.11 -13.59
CA LYS A 48 26.22 -1.50 -13.06
C LYS A 48 26.12 -1.67 -11.55
N SER A 49 26.43 -2.87 -11.05
CA SER A 49 26.46 -3.16 -9.62
C SER A 49 27.88 -3.14 -9.07
N THR A 50 28.02 -3.04 -7.76
CA THR A 50 29.33 -3.25 -7.12
C THR A 50 29.77 -4.71 -7.23
N ARG A 51 31.08 -4.99 -7.04
CA ARG A 51 31.64 -6.35 -7.12
C ARG A 51 30.93 -7.39 -6.25
N ASN A 52 30.35 -6.95 -5.13
CA ASN A 52 29.59 -7.82 -4.20
C ASN A 52 28.10 -7.86 -4.50
N ASN A 53 27.68 -7.41 -5.67
CA ASN A 53 26.27 -7.37 -6.06
C ASN A 53 25.36 -6.52 -5.14
N GLN A 54 25.96 -5.62 -4.37
CA GLN A 54 25.34 -4.70 -3.44
C GLN A 54 25.05 -3.35 -4.14
N PRO A 55 24.04 -2.58 -3.72
CA PRO A 55 23.85 -1.22 -4.19
C PRO A 55 25.06 -0.35 -3.81
N ALA A 56 25.39 0.63 -4.64
CA ALA A 56 26.45 1.61 -4.34
C ALA A 56 26.13 2.42 -3.07
N MET A 57 24.83 2.66 -2.84
CA MET A 57 24.31 3.28 -1.64
C MET A 57 23.00 2.59 -1.21
N ASP A 58 22.84 2.37 0.09
CA ASP A 58 21.66 1.77 0.68
C ASP A 58 20.68 2.88 1.12
N GLY A 59 19.39 2.70 0.91
CA GLY A 59 18.34 3.63 1.33
C GLY A 59 18.29 3.95 2.82
N LYS A 60 18.89 3.10 3.68
CA LYS A 60 19.00 3.35 5.13
C LYS A 60 19.73 4.64 5.52
N TYR A 61 20.50 5.21 4.59
CA TYR A 61 21.21 6.48 4.81
C TYR A 61 20.34 7.71 4.56
N VAL A 62 19.19 7.54 3.89
CA VAL A 62 18.21 8.60 3.68
C VAL A 62 17.44 8.82 4.99
N THR A 63 17.44 10.05 5.47
CA THR A 63 16.76 10.44 6.72
C THR A 63 15.41 11.09 6.47
N ASP A 64 15.25 11.78 5.33
CA ASP A 64 14.01 12.44 4.95
C ASP A 64 13.95 12.60 3.42
N ALA A 65 12.74 12.60 2.87
CA ALA A 65 12.49 12.92 1.48
C ALA A 65 11.14 13.65 1.37
N ARG A 66 11.07 14.66 0.49
CA ARG A 66 9.89 15.52 0.32
C ARG A 66 9.73 15.93 -1.12
N VAL A 67 8.49 16.03 -1.55
CA VAL A 67 8.16 16.64 -2.83
C VAL A 67 8.30 18.15 -2.70
N GLY A 68 8.92 18.76 -3.70
CA GLY A 68 9.00 20.18 -3.91
C GLY A 68 8.50 20.54 -5.30
N THR A 69 8.35 21.82 -5.55
CA THR A 69 8.05 22.36 -6.89
C THR A 69 9.14 23.37 -7.24
N ASP A 70 9.69 23.25 -8.42
CA ASP A 70 10.65 24.24 -8.91
C ASP A 70 9.93 25.58 -9.15
N PRO A 71 10.36 26.66 -8.49
CA PRO A 71 9.67 27.95 -8.58
C PRO A 71 9.76 28.59 -9.97
N TYR A 72 10.67 28.14 -10.82
CA TYR A 72 10.89 28.72 -12.16
C TYR A 72 10.18 27.93 -13.25
N THR A 73 10.20 26.59 -13.18
CA THR A 73 9.61 25.71 -14.20
C THR A 73 8.22 25.22 -13.81
N GLY A 74 7.89 25.23 -12.51
CA GLY A 74 6.65 24.64 -11.99
C GLY A 74 6.66 23.11 -11.94
N GLU A 75 7.78 22.47 -12.31
CA GLU A 75 7.94 21.02 -12.32
C GLU A 75 8.11 20.47 -10.90
N PHE A 76 7.61 19.27 -10.69
CA PHE A 76 7.81 18.57 -9.41
C PHE A 76 9.24 18.04 -9.30
N ASN A 77 9.82 18.17 -8.12
CA ASN A 77 11.10 17.57 -7.78
C ASN A 77 10.99 16.82 -6.44
N VAL A 78 11.91 15.92 -6.19
CA VAL A 78 12.00 15.21 -4.91
C VAL A 78 13.32 15.54 -4.25
N SER A 79 13.24 16.26 -3.13
CA SER A 79 14.39 16.56 -2.29
C SER A 79 14.59 15.45 -1.28
N MET A 80 15.84 14.96 -1.13
CA MET A 80 16.21 13.97 -0.14
C MET A 80 17.37 14.44 0.72
N ASN A 81 17.35 14.07 2.00
CA ASN A 81 18.42 14.36 2.95
C ASN A 81 18.98 13.04 3.49
N MET A 82 20.28 13.05 3.76
CA MET A 82 21.02 11.89 4.22
C MET A 82 21.70 12.17 5.55
N ASN A 83 21.98 11.12 6.31
CA ASN A 83 22.84 11.24 7.47
C ASN A 83 24.33 11.50 7.06
N SER A 84 25.19 11.81 8.01
CA SER A 84 26.59 12.16 7.75
C SER A 84 27.40 11.05 7.06
N GLU A 85 27.10 9.78 7.31
CA GLU A 85 27.72 8.64 6.63
C GLU A 85 27.23 8.51 5.19
N GLY A 86 25.92 8.66 4.99
CA GLY A 86 25.31 8.69 3.66
C GLY A 86 25.84 9.82 2.80
N ALA A 87 25.96 11.03 3.36
CA ALA A 87 26.51 12.18 2.67
C ALA A 87 27.92 11.93 2.09
N LYS A 88 28.80 11.29 2.88
CA LYS A 88 30.15 10.94 2.42
C LYS A 88 30.11 9.89 1.29
N LYS A 89 29.27 8.87 1.43
CA LYS A 89 29.10 7.84 0.39
C LYS A 89 28.51 8.44 -0.88
N TRP A 90 27.51 9.29 -0.73
CA TRP A 90 26.83 9.95 -1.84
C TRP A 90 27.77 10.86 -2.62
N ALA A 91 28.59 11.63 -1.91
CA ALA A 91 29.63 12.47 -2.57
C ALA A 91 30.58 11.63 -3.42
N ASN A 92 31.00 10.47 -2.94
CA ASN A 92 31.89 9.57 -3.72
C ASN A 92 31.13 8.99 -4.93
N VAL A 93 29.92 8.50 -4.72
CA VAL A 93 29.10 7.89 -5.81
C VAL A 93 28.79 8.93 -6.88
N THR A 94 28.40 10.15 -6.50
CA THR A 94 28.08 11.20 -7.47
C THR A 94 29.33 11.71 -8.19
N ARG A 95 30.47 11.84 -7.51
CA ARG A 95 31.74 12.22 -8.12
C ARG A 95 32.20 11.22 -9.20
N GLU A 96 32.04 9.92 -8.95
CA GLU A 96 32.44 8.86 -9.88
C GLU A 96 31.49 8.71 -11.07
N ASN A 97 30.28 9.24 -10.95
CA ASN A 97 29.20 9.10 -11.95
C ASN A 97 28.69 10.45 -12.50
N VAL A 98 29.53 11.48 -12.51
CA VAL A 98 29.18 12.78 -13.13
C VAL A 98 28.88 12.55 -14.62
N ASN A 99 27.78 13.15 -15.10
CA ASN A 99 27.21 12.96 -16.44
C ASN A 99 26.70 11.52 -16.72
N GLN A 100 26.53 10.70 -15.70
CA GLN A 100 25.93 9.37 -15.82
C GLN A 100 24.66 9.30 -15.00
N ALA A 101 23.78 8.37 -15.34
CA ALA A 101 22.56 8.13 -14.59
C ALA A 101 22.82 7.25 -13.36
N ILE A 102 22.19 7.62 -12.23
CA ILE A 102 22.15 6.77 -11.04
C ILE A 102 20.71 6.28 -10.86
N ALA A 103 20.53 4.95 -10.96
CA ALA A 103 19.22 4.36 -10.82
C ALA A 103 18.79 4.21 -9.35
N ILE A 104 17.58 4.61 -9.05
CA ILE A 104 16.88 4.37 -7.78
C ILE A 104 16.10 3.08 -7.94
N VAL A 105 16.51 2.05 -7.20
CA VAL A 105 15.97 0.68 -7.33
C VAL A 105 15.32 0.27 -6.03
N LEU A 106 14.07 -0.18 -6.09
CA LEU A 106 13.34 -0.78 -4.99
C LEU A 106 12.76 -2.12 -5.44
N ASP A 107 12.94 -3.15 -4.63
CA ASP A 107 12.47 -4.53 -4.90
C ASP A 107 12.85 -5.08 -6.29
N GLY A 108 13.96 -4.60 -6.85
CA GLY A 108 14.46 -5.03 -8.15
C GLY A 108 13.87 -4.28 -9.35
N LEU A 109 13.02 -3.28 -9.12
CA LEU A 109 12.46 -2.41 -10.15
C LEU A 109 13.11 -1.02 -10.09
N VAL A 110 13.31 -0.40 -11.25
CA VAL A 110 13.84 0.96 -11.37
C VAL A 110 12.69 1.96 -11.33
N TYR A 111 12.68 2.82 -10.33
CA TYR A 111 11.68 3.88 -10.18
C TYR A 111 12.08 5.16 -10.90
N SER A 112 13.36 5.48 -10.86
CA SER A 112 13.91 6.65 -11.55
C SER A 112 15.41 6.44 -11.82
N ALA A 113 15.94 7.12 -12.82
CA ALA A 113 17.35 7.08 -13.16
C ALA A 113 17.85 8.47 -13.60
N PRO A 114 17.89 9.46 -12.67
CA PRO A 114 18.33 10.80 -12.96
C PRO A 114 19.82 10.85 -13.28
N ASN A 115 20.20 11.79 -14.15
CA ASN A 115 21.60 12.08 -14.44
C ASN A 115 22.23 12.92 -13.32
N VAL A 116 23.48 12.63 -13.01
CA VAL A 116 24.27 13.40 -12.04
C VAL A 116 24.91 14.59 -12.75
N SER A 117 24.57 15.79 -12.34
CA SER A 117 25.16 17.02 -12.91
C SER A 117 26.53 17.31 -12.30
N GLU A 118 26.71 17.10 -11.00
CA GLU A 118 27.94 17.41 -10.26
C GLU A 118 28.09 16.55 -9.00
N GLU A 119 29.25 16.61 -8.37
CA GLU A 119 29.50 15.97 -7.07
C GLU A 119 28.67 16.63 -5.97
N ILE A 120 27.88 15.83 -5.21
CA ILE A 120 26.99 16.29 -4.16
C ILE A 120 27.60 16.03 -2.77
N LYS A 121 28.20 17.05 -2.16
CA LYS A 121 28.95 16.91 -0.89
C LYS A 121 28.08 17.06 0.36
N GLY A 122 26.95 17.74 0.28
CA GLY A 122 26.18 18.19 1.43
C GLY A 122 25.20 17.17 2.02
N GLY A 123 25.03 16.00 1.40
CA GLY A 123 24.04 15.00 1.84
C GLY A 123 22.58 15.40 1.60
N SER A 124 22.35 16.56 0.97
CA SER A 124 21.07 16.99 0.44
C SER A 124 21.12 16.92 -1.08
N SER A 125 20.11 16.34 -1.68
CA SER A 125 20.04 16.12 -3.13
C SER A 125 18.64 16.39 -3.62
N SER A 126 18.49 16.94 -4.81
CA SER A 126 17.22 17.12 -5.49
C SER A 126 17.20 16.25 -6.75
N ILE A 127 16.15 15.50 -6.90
CA ILE A 127 15.87 14.67 -8.08
C ILE A 127 14.82 15.42 -8.88
N SER A 128 15.21 15.94 -10.02
CA SER A 128 14.31 16.60 -10.97
C SER A 128 14.06 15.70 -12.16
N GLY A 129 12.90 15.84 -12.77
CA GLY A 129 12.44 15.09 -13.94
C GLY A 129 11.02 15.48 -14.28
N ASP A 130 10.52 14.96 -15.38
CA ASP A 130 9.11 15.13 -15.79
C ASP A 130 8.20 14.23 -14.95
N PHE A 131 8.08 14.58 -13.65
CA PHE A 131 7.24 13.85 -12.71
C PHE A 131 5.84 14.47 -12.64
N SER A 132 4.82 13.64 -12.70
CA SER A 132 3.51 14.00 -12.16
C SER A 132 3.58 14.13 -10.63
N GLN A 133 2.64 14.82 -10.02
CA GLN A 133 2.57 14.94 -8.56
C GLN A 133 2.53 13.55 -7.88
N ALA A 134 1.74 12.63 -8.42
CA ALA A 134 1.61 11.27 -7.87
C ALA A 134 2.94 10.50 -7.90
N GLU A 135 3.69 10.58 -9.01
CA GLU A 135 5.01 9.94 -9.14
C GLU A 135 6.05 10.54 -8.20
N ALA A 136 6.03 11.87 -8.01
CA ALA A 136 6.90 12.54 -7.07
C ALA A 136 6.58 12.15 -5.62
N ASP A 137 5.30 12.07 -5.26
CA ASP A 137 4.85 11.63 -3.93
C ASP A 137 5.26 10.17 -3.67
N ASP A 138 5.07 9.28 -4.65
CA ASP A 138 5.48 7.87 -4.55
C ASP A 138 6.99 7.75 -4.39
N LEU A 139 7.78 8.48 -5.19
CA LEU A 139 9.23 8.47 -5.09
C LEU A 139 9.71 9.00 -3.72
N ALA A 140 9.12 10.08 -3.21
CA ALA A 140 9.44 10.62 -1.90
C ALA A 140 9.13 9.62 -0.78
N ASN A 141 7.98 8.95 -0.84
CA ASN A 141 7.59 7.91 0.12
C ASN A 141 8.54 6.71 0.08
N ILE A 142 8.95 6.26 -1.11
CA ILE A 142 9.92 5.19 -1.30
C ILE A 142 11.27 5.55 -0.68
N LEU A 143 11.78 6.74 -0.98
CA LEU A 143 13.05 7.22 -0.44
C LEU A 143 13.02 7.36 1.09
N LYS A 144 11.90 7.86 1.64
CA LYS A 144 11.70 8.06 3.08
C LYS A 144 11.53 6.74 3.84
N SER A 145 10.87 5.75 3.24
CA SER A 145 10.67 4.44 3.86
C SER A 145 11.98 3.64 3.96
N GLY A 146 12.97 3.98 3.14
CA GLY A 146 14.24 3.29 3.09
C GLY A 146 14.08 1.79 2.78
N LYS A 147 15.09 1.01 3.17
CA LYS A 147 14.99 -0.45 3.07
C LYS A 147 14.20 -0.99 4.25
N MET A 148 13.01 -1.52 4.02
CA MET A 148 12.31 -2.29 5.05
C MET A 148 13.20 -3.46 5.50
N PRO A 149 13.40 -3.66 6.81
CA PRO A 149 14.22 -4.75 7.35
C PRO A 149 13.70 -6.14 6.97
N ALA A 150 12.39 -6.24 6.70
CA ALA A 150 11.73 -7.45 6.24
C ALA A 150 10.78 -7.12 5.07
N ARG A 151 10.76 -8.00 4.06
CA ARG A 151 9.80 -7.87 2.96
C ARG A 151 8.40 -8.14 3.49
N ALA A 152 7.50 -7.16 3.36
CA ALA A 152 6.09 -7.40 3.58
C ALA A 152 5.55 -8.24 2.41
N ARG A 153 4.97 -9.40 2.71
CA ARG A 153 4.21 -10.21 1.76
C ARG A 153 2.74 -10.00 2.04
N ILE A 154 1.98 -9.70 1.01
CA ILE A 154 0.52 -9.75 1.11
C ILE A 154 0.17 -11.25 1.07
N GLU A 155 -0.13 -11.81 2.22
CA GLU A 155 -0.50 -13.23 2.36
C GLU A 155 -1.92 -13.49 1.86
N SER A 156 -2.80 -12.51 2.00
CA SER A 156 -4.19 -12.60 1.57
C SER A 156 -4.70 -11.19 1.21
N SER A 157 -5.31 -11.05 0.06
CA SER A 157 -6.04 -9.85 -0.34
C SER A 157 -7.45 -10.27 -0.74
N GLU A 158 -8.41 -10.02 0.13
CA GLU A 158 -9.82 -10.29 -0.11
C GLU A 158 -10.51 -8.98 -0.53
N VAL A 159 -10.78 -8.84 -1.81
CA VAL A 159 -11.51 -7.69 -2.34
C VAL A 159 -13.00 -8.01 -2.34
N ILE A 160 -13.68 -7.61 -1.27
CA ILE A 160 -15.15 -7.71 -1.20
C ILE A 160 -15.74 -6.53 -1.95
N GLY A 161 -16.35 -6.80 -3.12
CA GLY A 161 -17.03 -5.77 -3.88
C GLY A 161 -18.17 -5.12 -3.08
N PRO A 162 -18.46 -3.81 -3.27
CA PRO A 162 -19.50 -3.08 -2.53
C PRO A 162 -20.88 -3.75 -2.59
N SER A 163 -21.21 -4.40 -3.69
CA SER A 163 -22.47 -5.12 -3.88
C SER A 163 -22.59 -6.39 -3.02
N LEU A 164 -21.50 -7.14 -2.84
CA LEU A 164 -21.48 -8.33 -2.00
C LEU A 164 -21.54 -7.98 -0.51
N GLY A 165 -20.86 -6.89 -0.11
CA GLY A 165 -20.95 -6.38 1.25
C GLY A 165 -22.35 -5.91 1.61
N ALA A 166 -23.00 -5.13 0.74
CA ALA A 166 -24.36 -4.64 0.94
C ALA A 166 -25.38 -5.79 1.01
N LYS A 167 -25.27 -6.78 0.11
CA LYS A 167 -26.15 -7.95 0.12
C LYS A 167 -26.00 -8.78 1.41
N SER A 168 -24.80 -9.03 1.84
CA SER A 168 -24.53 -9.79 3.08
C SER A 168 -25.06 -9.09 4.32
N VAL A 169 -24.96 -7.76 4.40
CA VAL A 169 -25.54 -6.96 5.48
C VAL A 169 -27.07 -7.01 5.44
N GLN A 170 -27.67 -6.91 4.25
CA GLN A 170 -29.11 -7.01 4.06
C GLN A 170 -29.65 -8.38 4.49
N ASP A 171 -29.01 -9.46 4.05
CA ASP A 171 -29.40 -10.83 4.40
C ASP A 171 -29.22 -11.08 5.92
N GLY A 172 -28.13 -10.55 6.51
CA GLY A 172 -27.90 -10.59 7.95
C GLY A 172 -28.97 -9.83 8.74
N LEU A 173 -29.37 -8.63 8.28
CA LEU A 173 -30.43 -7.84 8.91
C LEU A 173 -31.79 -8.53 8.82
N ASN A 174 -32.12 -9.14 7.67
CA ASN A 174 -33.36 -9.88 7.49
C ASN A 174 -33.40 -11.10 8.44
N SER A 175 -32.32 -11.85 8.54
CA SER A 175 -32.19 -12.99 9.45
C SER A 175 -32.35 -12.56 10.90
N PHE A 176 -31.73 -11.44 11.27
CA PHE A 176 -31.84 -10.84 12.58
C PHE A 176 -33.31 -10.46 12.91
N LEU A 177 -34.01 -9.80 12.01
CA LEU A 177 -35.43 -9.42 12.22
C LEU A 177 -36.32 -10.64 12.42
N ILE A 178 -36.14 -11.69 11.64
CA ILE A 178 -36.88 -12.95 11.81
C ILE A 178 -36.60 -13.56 13.18
N ALA A 179 -35.34 -13.68 13.57
CA ALA A 179 -34.94 -14.24 14.87
C ALA A 179 -35.51 -13.41 16.03
N PHE A 180 -35.47 -12.07 15.89
CA PHE A 180 -36.03 -11.14 16.89
C PHE A 180 -37.53 -11.32 17.11
N VAL A 181 -38.32 -11.43 16.02
CA VAL A 181 -39.76 -11.71 16.10
C VAL A 181 -40.06 -13.07 16.75
N VAL A 182 -39.23 -14.08 16.46
CA VAL A 182 -39.35 -15.41 17.10
C VAL A 182 -39.12 -15.30 18.61
N VAL A 183 -38.10 -14.55 19.05
CA VAL A 183 -37.78 -14.35 20.47
C VAL A 183 -38.92 -13.61 21.17
N LEU A 184 -39.44 -12.53 20.62
CA LEU A 184 -40.58 -11.81 21.17
C LEU A 184 -41.82 -12.72 21.30
N SER A 185 -42.11 -13.51 20.27
CA SER A 185 -43.19 -14.49 20.29
C SER A 185 -43.01 -15.54 21.39
N TYR A 186 -41.79 -16.07 21.52
CA TYR A 186 -41.44 -17.05 22.55
C TYR A 186 -41.65 -16.48 23.96
N MET A 187 -41.22 -15.25 24.22
CA MET A 187 -41.38 -14.56 25.51
C MET A 187 -42.85 -14.40 25.87
N LEU A 188 -43.70 -14.05 24.92
CA LEU A 188 -45.16 -13.92 25.11
C LEU A 188 -45.85 -15.26 25.42
N PHE A 189 -45.37 -16.38 24.83
CA PHE A 189 -45.96 -17.70 25.04
C PHE A 189 -45.39 -18.41 26.28
N TYR A 190 -44.12 -18.24 26.61
CA TYR A 190 -43.45 -18.90 27.71
C TYR A 190 -43.70 -18.21 29.05
N TYR A 191 -43.62 -16.88 29.09
CA TYR A 191 -44.01 -16.11 30.27
C TYR A 191 -45.50 -15.79 30.24
N SER A 192 -46.09 -15.49 31.39
CA SER A 192 -47.50 -15.07 31.39
C SER A 192 -47.69 -13.83 30.54
N ARG A 193 -48.88 -13.63 29.90
CA ARG A 193 -49.13 -12.54 28.96
C ARG A 193 -48.71 -11.15 29.50
N ARG A 194 -48.89 -10.91 30.81
CA ARG A 194 -48.50 -9.62 31.42
C ARG A 194 -46.98 -9.49 31.59
N ALA A 195 -46.33 -10.52 32.08
CA ALA A 195 -44.87 -10.55 32.29
C ALA A 195 -44.12 -10.55 30.96
N GLY A 196 -44.54 -11.35 29.98
CA GLY A 196 -43.98 -11.38 28.65
C GLY A 196 -44.04 -10.02 27.93
N LEU A 197 -45.20 -9.33 28.05
CA LEU A 197 -45.37 -8.01 27.43
C LEU A 197 -44.44 -6.95 28.06
N VAL A 198 -44.20 -6.99 29.36
CA VAL A 198 -43.28 -6.10 30.04
C VAL A 198 -41.83 -6.38 29.61
N ALA A 199 -41.48 -7.69 29.51
CA ALA A 199 -40.14 -8.11 29.03
C ALA A 199 -39.89 -7.69 27.58
N ASP A 200 -40.89 -7.85 26.69
CA ASP A 200 -40.81 -7.42 25.30
C ASP A 200 -40.61 -5.91 25.15
N ILE A 201 -41.34 -5.12 25.96
CA ILE A 201 -41.15 -3.66 25.99
C ILE A 201 -39.75 -3.29 26.46
N ALA A 202 -39.23 -3.95 27.48
CA ALA A 202 -37.88 -3.73 27.98
C ALA A 202 -36.81 -4.08 26.91
N LEU A 203 -37.03 -5.18 26.20
CA LEU A 203 -36.12 -5.63 25.12
C LEU A 203 -36.13 -4.64 23.92
N LEU A 204 -37.32 -4.15 23.53
CA LEU A 204 -37.46 -3.13 22.51
C LEU A 204 -36.83 -1.80 22.93
N ALA A 205 -36.94 -1.38 24.17
CA ALA A 205 -36.27 -0.20 24.69
C ALA A 205 -34.76 -0.35 24.68
N ASN A 206 -34.22 -1.50 25.12
CA ASN A 206 -32.80 -1.80 25.06
C ASN A 206 -32.28 -1.72 23.63
N MET A 207 -33.00 -2.33 22.68
CA MET A 207 -32.61 -2.29 21.27
C MET A 207 -32.61 -0.86 20.71
N PHE A 208 -33.63 -0.06 21.07
CA PHE A 208 -33.69 1.35 20.68
C PHE A 208 -32.49 2.15 21.17
N PHE A 209 -32.11 1.99 22.44
CA PHE A 209 -30.92 2.63 23.00
C PHE A 209 -29.61 2.16 22.32
N LEU A 210 -29.47 0.87 22.06
CA LEU A 210 -28.30 0.30 21.41
C LEU A 210 -28.12 0.86 19.99
N ILE A 211 -29.18 0.89 19.19
CA ILE A 211 -29.17 1.49 17.85
C ILE A 211 -28.89 2.99 17.94
N GLY A 212 -29.50 3.70 18.91
CA GLY A 212 -29.24 5.12 19.13
C GLY A 212 -27.78 5.44 19.43
N VAL A 213 -27.14 4.64 20.27
CA VAL A 213 -25.71 4.79 20.57
C VAL A 213 -24.84 4.52 19.34
N LEU A 214 -25.12 3.44 18.59
CA LEU A 214 -24.39 3.14 17.35
C LEU A 214 -24.53 4.26 16.32
N ALA A 215 -25.74 4.80 16.16
CA ALA A 215 -25.99 5.91 15.24
C ALA A 215 -25.28 7.19 15.68
N SER A 216 -25.27 7.49 16.99
CA SER A 216 -24.57 8.65 17.55
C SER A 216 -23.05 8.58 17.34
N LEU A 217 -22.48 7.39 17.38
CA LEU A 217 -21.06 7.14 17.12
C LEU A 217 -20.71 7.02 15.62
N GLN A 218 -21.70 7.19 14.73
CA GLN A 218 -21.54 6.97 13.28
C GLN A 218 -20.94 5.59 12.94
N ALA A 219 -21.23 4.59 13.76
CA ALA A 219 -20.72 3.24 13.56
C ALA A 219 -21.35 2.60 12.31
N VAL A 220 -20.52 2.01 11.46
CA VAL A 220 -20.99 1.29 10.28
C VAL A 220 -21.51 -0.09 10.70
N LEU A 221 -22.73 -0.42 10.29
CA LEU A 221 -23.32 -1.73 10.56
C LEU A 221 -22.66 -2.79 9.67
N THR A 222 -21.81 -3.58 10.27
CA THR A 222 -21.09 -4.70 9.63
C THR A 222 -21.68 -6.04 10.08
N LEU A 223 -21.36 -7.13 9.36
CA LEU A 223 -21.76 -8.50 9.78
C LEU A 223 -21.36 -8.84 11.22
N PRO A 224 -20.10 -8.60 11.67
CA PRO A 224 -19.73 -8.76 13.06
C PRO A 224 -20.51 -7.84 14.01
N GLY A 225 -20.89 -6.63 13.58
CA GLY A 225 -21.72 -5.71 14.35
C GLY A 225 -23.13 -6.27 14.57
N ILE A 226 -23.76 -6.84 13.53
CA ILE A 226 -25.06 -7.52 13.65
C ILE A 226 -24.97 -8.69 14.62
N ALA A 227 -23.93 -9.50 14.55
CA ALA A 227 -23.70 -10.61 15.48
C ALA A 227 -23.56 -10.12 16.93
N GLY A 228 -22.89 -8.99 17.16
CA GLY A 228 -22.78 -8.36 18.48
C GLY A 228 -24.14 -7.89 19.02
N ILE A 229 -25.00 -7.32 18.17
CA ILE A 229 -26.38 -6.93 18.54
C ILE A 229 -27.18 -8.19 18.96
N VAL A 230 -27.13 -9.25 18.17
CA VAL A 230 -27.82 -10.53 18.47
C VAL A 230 -27.37 -11.11 19.82
N LEU A 231 -26.05 -11.10 20.07
CA LEU A 231 -25.50 -11.57 21.33
C LEU A 231 -25.98 -10.73 22.53
N THR A 232 -26.00 -9.40 22.38
CA THR A 232 -26.48 -8.50 23.44
C THR A 232 -27.97 -8.73 23.76
N ILE A 233 -28.80 -8.95 22.73
CA ILE A 233 -30.22 -9.29 22.89
C ILE A 233 -30.37 -10.63 23.62
N GLY A 234 -29.60 -11.65 23.20
CA GLY A 234 -29.62 -12.97 23.86
C GLY A 234 -29.29 -12.88 25.36
N MET A 235 -28.25 -12.13 25.71
CA MET A 235 -27.90 -11.90 27.13
C MET A 235 -28.98 -11.11 27.89
N SER A 236 -29.66 -10.16 27.21
CA SER A 236 -30.72 -9.34 27.84
C SER A 236 -32.01 -10.13 28.09
N VAL A 237 -32.23 -11.22 27.38
CA VAL A 237 -33.38 -12.13 27.58
C VAL A 237 -33.16 -13.04 28.79
N ASP A 238 -31.89 -13.41 29.07
CA ASP A 238 -31.53 -14.31 30.17
C ASP A 238 -31.32 -13.60 31.51
N ALA A 239 -31.28 -12.27 31.53
CA ALA A 239 -31.08 -11.44 32.72
C ALA A 239 -32.41 -11.01 33.35
#